data_47b4062b94262a9ebf0a70f32a0eadc4
#
_entry.id   47b4062b94262a9ebf0a70f32a0eadc4
#
_cell.length_a   1.000
_cell.length_b   1.000
_cell.length_c   1.000
_cell.angle_alpha   90.00
_cell.angle_beta   90.00
_cell.angle_gamma   90.00
#
_symmetry.space_group_name_H-M   'P 1'
#
loop_
_entity.id
_entity.type
_entity.pdbx_description
1 polymer ?
#
loop_
_entity_poly.entity_id
_entity_poly.type
_entity_poly.pdbx_seq_one_letter_code
_entity_poly.pdbx_strand_id
1 'polypeptide(L)'
;MSYDLMVFEKEKAPSKQKDFLDWYEKETEWTEDHGYNNPTVASPALQEWYREMIQTFPNMNGPDAPTKEQLDEDEDLESYLTDYAIGRNVIYAVFSWSTTEEAYDLTKRLAQKHDVGFFDVSGTDGDIFLPDGSLMK
;
A
#
# COMPACT_ATOMS: atom_id res chain seq x y z
N MET A 1 13.23 -10.71 4.85
CA MET A 1 12.93 -10.06 3.56
C MET A 1 11.43 -9.81 3.45
N SER A 2 11.06 -8.75 2.80
CA SER A 2 9.67 -8.35 2.67
C SER A 2 9.29 -8.12 1.21
N TYR A 3 8.02 -8.25 0.91
CA TYR A 3 7.46 -7.95 -0.39
C TYR A 3 6.72 -6.63 -0.31
N ASP A 4 7.24 -5.61 -0.96
CA ASP A 4 6.78 -4.24 -0.82
C ASP A 4 6.02 -3.74 -2.04
N LEU A 5 4.86 -3.14 -1.80
CA LEU A 5 4.05 -2.49 -2.80
C LEU A 5 3.63 -1.12 -2.28
N MET A 6 3.30 -0.18 -3.18
CA MET A 6 2.86 1.15 -2.79
C MET A 6 1.71 1.60 -3.68
N VAL A 7 0.74 2.28 -3.09
CA VAL A 7 -0.29 3.00 -3.85
C VAL A 7 -0.14 4.50 -3.60
N PHE A 8 -0.56 5.31 -4.56
CA PHE A 8 -0.31 6.74 -4.49
C PHE A 8 -1.41 7.55 -5.17
N GLU A 9 -1.53 8.80 -4.74
CA GLU A 9 -2.43 9.78 -5.34
C GLU A 9 -1.83 10.27 -6.65
N LYS A 10 -2.46 9.95 -7.78
CA LYS A 10 -1.95 10.31 -9.11
C LYS A 10 -1.73 11.82 -9.27
N GLU A 11 -2.65 12.63 -8.75
CA GLU A 11 -2.58 14.08 -8.90
C GLU A 11 -1.40 14.71 -8.15
N LYS A 12 -0.87 13.99 -7.15
CA LYS A 12 0.26 14.47 -6.35
C LYS A 12 1.59 13.92 -6.84
N ALA A 13 1.58 12.87 -7.63
CA ALA A 13 2.78 12.23 -8.15
C ALA A 13 3.19 12.83 -9.50
N PRO A 14 4.50 12.85 -9.80
CA PRO A 14 4.95 13.22 -11.14
C PRO A 14 4.42 12.24 -12.19
N SER A 15 4.31 12.70 -13.43
CA SER A 15 3.75 11.90 -14.53
C SER A 15 4.81 11.08 -15.28
N LYS A 16 6.08 11.33 -15.03
CA LYS A 16 7.19 10.60 -15.68
C LYS A 16 7.89 9.71 -14.66
N GLN A 17 8.28 8.52 -15.10
CA GLN A 17 8.92 7.52 -14.24
C GLN A 17 10.14 8.07 -13.50
N LYS A 18 11.02 8.77 -14.19
CA LYS A 18 12.24 9.32 -13.58
C LYS A 18 11.92 10.27 -12.42
N ASP A 19 10.99 11.19 -12.65
CA ASP A 19 10.58 12.17 -11.66
C ASP A 19 9.81 11.50 -10.52
N PHE A 20 9.03 10.47 -10.85
CA PHE A 20 8.30 9.68 -9.86
C PHE A 20 9.25 9.02 -8.86
N LEU A 21 10.34 8.44 -9.33
CA LEU A 21 11.29 7.76 -8.43
C LEU A 21 11.92 8.74 -7.44
N ASP A 22 12.24 9.96 -7.88
CA ASP A 22 12.74 11.00 -6.98
C ASP A 22 11.67 11.41 -5.95
N TRP A 23 10.43 11.54 -6.39
CA TRP A 23 9.29 11.86 -5.53
C TRP A 23 9.05 10.73 -4.52
N TYR A 24 9.11 9.47 -4.97
CA TYR A 24 8.95 8.29 -4.13
C TYR A 24 10.00 8.27 -3.01
N GLU A 25 11.25 8.56 -3.32
CA GLU A 25 12.32 8.60 -2.31
C GLU A 25 12.03 9.63 -1.23
N LYS A 26 11.52 10.79 -1.61
CA LYS A 26 11.17 11.85 -0.65
C LYS A 26 9.98 11.46 0.21
N GLU A 27 8.94 10.88 -0.40
CA GLU A 27 7.75 10.47 0.34
C GLU A 27 8.07 9.37 1.36
N THR A 28 8.99 8.48 1.05
CA THR A 28 9.38 7.39 1.95
C THR A 28 10.44 7.78 2.98
N GLU A 29 10.79 9.06 3.08
CA GLU A 29 11.58 9.56 4.20
C GLU A 29 10.73 9.68 5.49
N TRP A 30 9.42 9.60 5.36
CA TRP A 30 8.44 9.61 6.47
C TRP A 30 8.62 10.83 7.37
N THR A 31 8.68 12.02 6.75
CA THR A 31 8.90 13.30 7.44
C THR A 31 7.61 14.08 7.72
N GLU A 32 6.45 13.50 7.42
CA GLU A 32 5.17 14.14 7.70
C GLU A 32 4.91 14.24 9.21
N ASP A 33 4.15 15.23 9.60
CA ASP A 33 3.91 15.58 11.00
C ASP A 33 2.74 14.80 11.62
N HIS A 34 2.79 13.46 11.53
CA HIS A 34 1.77 12.55 12.08
C HIS A 34 2.33 11.14 12.18
N GLY A 35 1.63 10.27 12.92
CA GLY A 35 1.94 8.84 12.93
C GLY A 35 1.48 8.16 11.65
N TYR A 36 2.14 7.09 11.25
CA TYR A 36 1.87 6.40 9.99
C TYR A 36 0.92 5.20 10.12
N ASN A 37 0.23 5.07 11.25
CA ASN A 37 -0.79 4.04 11.47
C ASN A 37 -2.21 4.60 11.46
N ASN A 38 -2.38 5.88 11.12
CA ASN A 38 -3.67 6.55 11.13
C ASN A 38 -4.20 6.72 9.71
N PRO A 39 -5.23 5.95 9.30
CA PRO A 39 -5.75 6.06 7.93
C PRO A 39 -6.41 7.40 7.61
N THR A 40 -6.80 8.17 8.63
CA THR A 40 -7.51 9.44 8.40
C THR A 40 -6.62 10.53 7.78
N VAL A 41 -5.29 10.38 7.81
CA VAL A 41 -4.37 11.36 7.19
C VAL A 41 -4.30 11.20 5.67
N ALA A 42 -4.66 10.04 5.14
CA ALA A 42 -4.59 9.76 3.70
C ALA A 42 -5.73 10.45 2.95
N SER A 43 -5.54 10.60 1.64
CA SER A 43 -6.61 11.11 0.76
C SER A 43 -7.83 10.20 0.81
N PRO A 44 -9.04 10.71 0.46
CA PRO A 44 -10.24 9.87 0.49
C PRO A 44 -10.11 8.60 -0.35
N ALA A 45 -9.52 8.67 -1.54
CA ALA A 45 -9.33 7.51 -2.40
C ALA A 45 -8.41 6.46 -1.77
N LEU A 46 -7.31 6.90 -1.15
CA LEU A 46 -6.39 6.01 -0.45
C LEU A 46 -7.04 5.40 0.79
N GLN A 47 -7.88 6.14 1.50
CA GLN A 47 -8.62 5.60 2.64
C GLN A 47 -9.56 4.48 2.22
N GLU A 48 -10.26 4.64 1.10
CA GLU A 48 -11.17 3.62 0.58
C GLU A 48 -10.40 2.37 0.14
N TRP A 49 -9.26 2.55 -0.53
CA TRP A 49 -8.37 1.45 -0.89
C TRP A 49 -7.94 0.68 0.36
N TYR A 50 -7.51 1.38 1.39
CA TYR A 50 -7.05 0.80 2.65
C TYR A 50 -8.15 -0.02 3.33
N ARG A 51 -9.37 0.52 3.39
CA ARG A 51 -10.50 -0.16 4.03
C ARG A 51 -10.80 -1.52 3.41
N GLU A 52 -10.70 -1.63 2.10
CA GLU A 52 -10.90 -2.91 1.43
C GLU A 52 -9.70 -3.84 1.62
N MET A 53 -8.48 -3.30 1.59
CA MET A 53 -7.28 -4.10 1.79
C MET A 53 -7.26 -4.80 3.15
N ILE A 54 -7.63 -4.11 4.22
CA ILE A 54 -7.57 -4.69 5.56
C ILE A 54 -8.59 -5.80 5.79
N GLN A 55 -9.54 -5.97 4.91
CA GLN A 55 -10.47 -7.12 4.98
C GLN A 55 -9.77 -8.43 4.66
N THR A 56 -8.74 -8.40 3.82
CA THR A 56 -7.93 -9.57 3.46
C THR A 56 -6.54 -9.51 4.08
N PHE A 57 -5.93 -8.34 4.09
CA PHE A 57 -4.58 -8.09 4.62
C PHE A 57 -4.64 -7.12 5.79
N PRO A 58 -4.97 -7.60 7.00
CA PRO A 58 -5.11 -6.71 8.16
C PRO A 58 -3.82 -5.98 8.48
N ASN A 59 -3.96 -4.74 8.96
CA ASN A 59 -2.81 -3.96 9.42
C ASN A 59 -2.27 -4.58 10.72
N MET A 60 -0.99 -4.90 10.76
CA MET A 60 -0.37 -5.46 11.97
C MET A 60 -0.19 -4.41 13.07
N ASN A 61 -0.34 -3.13 12.73
CA ASN A 61 -0.12 -2.01 13.67
C ASN A 61 -1.34 -1.11 13.73
N GLY A 62 -1.44 -0.33 14.81
CA GLY A 62 -2.45 0.70 14.94
C GLY A 62 -3.83 0.17 15.33
N PRO A 63 -4.86 1.03 15.21
CA PRO A 63 -6.21 0.72 15.72
C PRO A 63 -6.92 -0.41 14.98
N ASP A 64 -6.50 -0.71 13.75
CA ASP A 64 -7.13 -1.75 12.92
C ASP A 64 -6.46 -3.12 13.07
N ALA A 65 -5.44 -3.24 13.92
CA ALA A 65 -4.72 -4.51 14.11
C ALA A 65 -5.61 -5.57 14.74
N PRO A 66 -5.49 -6.84 14.29
CA PRO A 66 -6.25 -7.93 14.91
C PRO A 66 -5.86 -8.10 16.38
N THR A 67 -6.81 -8.58 17.18
CA THR A 67 -6.54 -8.93 18.57
C THR A 67 -5.77 -10.24 18.64
N LYS A 68 -5.14 -10.49 19.78
CA LYS A 68 -4.47 -11.76 20.03
C LYS A 68 -5.44 -12.94 19.89
N GLU A 69 -6.67 -12.77 20.35
CA GLU A 69 -7.71 -13.80 20.22
C GLU A 69 -8.01 -14.11 18.77
N GLN A 70 -8.11 -13.11 17.91
CA GLN A 70 -8.35 -13.29 16.48
C GLN A 70 -7.20 -14.05 15.82
N LEU A 71 -5.96 -13.75 16.20
CA LEU A 71 -4.78 -14.44 15.69
C LEU A 71 -4.73 -15.89 16.16
N ASP A 72 -5.14 -16.17 17.40
CA ASP A 72 -5.16 -17.51 17.94
C ASP A 72 -6.24 -18.39 17.27
N GLU A 73 -7.36 -17.79 16.86
CA GLU A 73 -8.47 -18.51 16.22
C GLU A 73 -8.22 -18.83 14.75
N ASP A 74 -7.37 -18.06 14.07
CA ASP A 74 -7.11 -18.23 12.64
C ASP A 74 -5.61 -18.32 12.40
N GLU A 75 -5.12 -19.53 12.19
CA GLU A 75 -3.69 -19.80 11.96
C GLU A 75 -3.15 -19.12 10.70
N ASP A 76 -4.00 -18.92 9.68
CA ASP A 76 -3.58 -18.31 8.42
C ASP A 76 -3.50 -16.79 8.50
N LEU A 77 -4.18 -16.19 9.48
CA LEU A 77 -4.26 -14.73 9.61
C LEU A 77 -2.88 -14.09 9.76
N GLU A 78 -1.99 -14.73 10.49
CA GLU A 78 -0.63 -14.22 10.70
C GLU A 78 0.12 -14.02 9.38
N SER A 79 -0.09 -14.91 8.40
CA SER A 79 0.52 -14.80 7.08
C SER A 79 -0.01 -13.62 6.26
N TYR A 80 -1.19 -13.12 6.60
CA TYR A 80 -1.82 -12.00 5.90
C TYR A 80 -1.60 -10.66 6.61
N LEU A 81 -0.98 -10.66 7.78
CA LEU A 81 -0.65 -9.41 8.47
C LEU A 81 0.29 -8.57 7.62
N THR A 82 -0.03 -7.29 7.49
CA THR A 82 0.65 -6.37 6.59
C THR A 82 1.05 -5.12 7.35
N ASP A 83 2.24 -4.62 7.10
CA ASP A 83 2.72 -3.37 7.69
C ASP A 83 2.42 -2.23 6.72
N TYR A 84 1.46 -1.38 7.08
CA TYR A 84 1.09 -0.21 6.27
C TYR A 84 1.71 1.04 6.87
N ALA A 85 2.47 1.78 6.06
CA ALA A 85 2.91 3.13 6.40
C ALA A 85 2.00 4.10 5.60
N ILE A 86 1.12 4.77 6.32
CA ILE A 86 0.03 5.57 5.75
C ILE A 86 0.42 7.05 5.77
N GLY A 87 0.71 7.62 4.59
CA GLY A 87 0.96 9.04 4.41
C GLY A 87 -0.23 9.73 3.74
N ARG A 88 -0.12 11.04 3.54
CA ARG A 88 -1.19 11.83 2.91
C ARG A 88 -1.42 11.43 1.46
N ASN A 89 -0.36 11.17 0.73
CA ASN A 89 -0.40 10.94 -0.71
C ASN A 89 0.04 9.55 -1.13
N VAL A 90 0.50 8.73 -0.19
CA VAL A 90 0.97 7.37 -0.46
C VAL A 90 0.60 6.45 0.69
N ILE A 91 0.41 5.17 0.38
CA ILE A 91 0.38 4.11 1.38
C ILE A 91 1.39 3.06 0.94
N TYR A 92 2.39 2.81 1.78
CA TYR A 92 3.43 1.82 1.54
C TYR A 92 3.05 0.56 2.31
N ALA A 93 2.97 -0.57 1.62
CA ALA A 93 2.50 -1.82 2.22
C ALA A 93 3.58 -2.90 2.12
N VAL A 94 3.88 -3.54 3.25
CA VAL A 94 4.89 -4.59 3.37
C VAL A 94 4.20 -5.91 3.69
N PHE A 95 4.30 -6.85 2.77
CA PHE A 95 3.61 -8.15 2.83
C PHE A 95 4.59 -9.29 3.12
N SER A 96 4.04 -10.42 3.58
CA SER A 96 4.79 -11.66 3.68
C SER A 96 5.06 -12.24 2.29
N TRP A 97 6.22 -12.83 2.08
CA TRP A 97 6.54 -13.51 0.82
C TRP A 97 5.61 -14.68 0.50
N SER A 98 4.95 -15.25 1.50
CA SER A 98 4.01 -16.36 1.30
C SER A 98 2.71 -15.94 0.61
N THR A 99 2.41 -14.63 0.54
CA THR A 99 1.17 -14.11 -0.02
C THR A 99 1.39 -13.18 -1.22
N THR A 100 2.55 -13.25 -1.88
CA THR A 100 2.92 -12.28 -2.92
C THR A 100 1.92 -12.19 -4.07
N GLU A 101 1.43 -13.32 -4.59
CA GLU A 101 0.49 -13.30 -5.70
C GLU A 101 -0.84 -12.65 -5.33
N GLU A 102 -1.39 -13.03 -4.17
CA GLU A 102 -2.63 -12.44 -3.69
C GLU A 102 -2.48 -10.95 -3.39
N ALA A 103 -1.34 -10.58 -2.78
CA ALA A 103 -1.04 -9.18 -2.45
C ALA A 103 -0.95 -8.33 -3.71
N TYR A 104 -0.23 -8.79 -4.72
CA TYR A 104 -0.09 -8.08 -5.99
C TYR A 104 -1.44 -7.88 -6.67
N ASP A 105 -2.19 -8.97 -6.84
CA ASP A 105 -3.47 -8.93 -7.54
C ASP A 105 -4.48 -8.03 -6.84
N LEU A 106 -4.61 -8.16 -5.53
CA LEU A 106 -5.59 -7.38 -4.77
C LEU A 106 -5.18 -5.90 -4.71
N THR A 107 -3.91 -5.61 -4.44
CA THR A 107 -3.41 -4.23 -4.38
C THR A 107 -3.65 -3.50 -5.69
N LYS A 108 -3.30 -4.13 -6.80
CA LYS A 108 -3.46 -3.55 -8.14
C LYS A 108 -4.93 -3.38 -8.52
N ARG A 109 -5.75 -4.40 -8.28
CA ARG A 109 -7.18 -4.37 -8.62
C ARG A 109 -7.90 -3.26 -7.85
N LEU A 110 -7.63 -3.16 -6.55
CA LEU A 110 -8.24 -2.12 -5.71
C LEU A 110 -7.71 -0.73 -6.05
N ALA A 111 -6.45 -0.63 -6.47
CA ALA A 111 -5.90 0.65 -6.92
C ALA A 111 -6.69 1.18 -8.13
N GLN A 112 -6.97 0.32 -9.10
CA GLN A 112 -7.78 0.68 -10.26
C GLN A 112 -9.21 1.03 -9.85
N LYS A 113 -9.79 0.26 -8.94
CA LYS A 113 -11.15 0.49 -8.45
C LYS A 113 -11.31 1.86 -7.78
N HIS A 114 -10.32 2.26 -7.01
CA HIS A 114 -10.37 3.50 -6.23
C HIS A 114 -9.62 4.67 -6.88
N ASP A 115 -9.21 4.50 -8.13
CA ASP A 115 -8.58 5.55 -8.94
C ASP A 115 -7.27 6.09 -8.33
N VAL A 116 -6.45 5.19 -7.81
CA VAL A 116 -5.10 5.51 -7.31
C VAL A 116 -4.05 4.75 -8.11
N GLY A 117 -2.81 5.27 -8.12
CA GLY A 117 -1.71 4.61 -8.80
C GLY A 117 -1.13 3.46 -7.99
N PHE A 118 -0.38 2.60 -8.64
CA PHE A 118 0.23 1.41 -8.03
C PHE A 118 1.68 1.29 -8.46
N PHE A 119 2.58 1.17 -7.48
CA PHE A 119 4.02 1.00 -7.73
C PHE A 119 4.46 -0.37 -7.18
N ASP A 120 4.98 -1.21 -8.06
CA ASP A 120 5.51 -2.53 -7.71
C ASP A 120 6.96 -2.39 -7.22
N VAL A 121 7.12 -1.99 -5.98
CA VAL A 121 8.41 -1.64 -5.37
C VAL A 121 9.38 -2.81 -5.43
N SER A 122 8.92 -4.01 -5.07
CA SER A 122 9.75 -5.22 -5.03
C SER A 122 9.88 -5.92 -6.39
N GLY A 123 9.17 -5.45 -7.40
CA GLY A 123 9.24 -6.04 -8.74
C GLY A 123 10.59 -5.81 -9.41
N THR A 124 11.00 -6.74 -10.25
CA THR A 124 12.29 -6.67 -10.95
C THR A 124 12.42 -5.38 -11.77
N ASP A 125 11.34 -4.98 -12.43
CA ASP A 125 11.33 -3.80 -13.30
C ASP A 125 10.85 -2.52 -12.59
N GLY A 126 10.35 -2.64 -11.37
CA GLY A 126 9.83 -1.51 -10.63
C GLY A 126 8.68 -0.79 -11.37
N ASP A 127 7.73 -1.56 -11.90
CA ASP A 127 6.64 -1.02 -12.72
C ASP A 127 5.75 -0.07 -11.92
N ILE A 128 5.38 1.03 -12.57
CA ILE A 128 4.47 2.03 -12.01
C ILE A 128 3.23 2.07 -12.90
N PHE A 129 2.07 1.79 -12.32
CA PHE A 129 0.80 1.75 -13.03
C PHE A 129 -0.04 2.97 -12.68
N LEU A 130 -0.61 3.61 -13.69
CA LEU A 130 -1.58 4.67 -13.51
C LEU A 130 -2.93 4.06 -13.11
N PRO A 131 -3.87 4.86 -12.57
CA PRO A 131 -5.17 4.33 -12.14
C PRO A 131 -5.97 3.60 -13.23
N ASP A 132 -5.73 3.92 -14.50
CA ASP A 132 -6.38 3.23 -15.63
C ASP A 132 -5.73 1.89 -15.99
N GLY A 133 -4.65 1.51 -15.28
CA GLY A 133 -3.93 0.27 -15.51
C GLY A 133 -2.77 0.39 -16.48
N SER A 134 -2.57 1.56 -17.10
CA SER A 134 -1.44 1.78 -18.03
C SER A 134 -0.13 2.00 -17.26
N LEU A 135 0.98 1.65 -17.93
CA LEU A 135 2.30 1.85 -17.34
C LEU A 135 2.74 3.32 -17.48
N MET A 136 3.33 3.84 -16.41
CA MET A 136 3.98 5.15 -16.44
C MET A 136 5.32 5.02 -17.15
N LYS A 137 5.64 5.96 -18.00
CA LYS A 137 6.90 5.97 -18.77
C LYS A 137 7.79 7.16 -18.46
#